data_83c39705ffbdb017f6edf75071b60205
#
_entry.id   83c39705ffbdb017f6edf75071b60205
#
_cell.length_a   1.000
_cell.length_b   1.000
_cell.length_c   1.000
_cell.angle_alpha   90.00
_cell.angle_beta   90.00
_cell.angle_gamma   90.00
#
_symmetry.space_group_name_H-M   'P 1'
#
loop_
_entity.id
_entity.type
_entity.pdbx_description
1 polymer ?
#
loop_
_entity_poly.entity_id
_entity_poly.type
_entity_poly.pdbx_seq_one_letter_code
_entity_poly.pdbx_strand_id
1 'polypeptide(L)'
;MDHHTGSCLCGGVKYRISGPLRPVVACHCTQCRKTSGHYVAATQCEAKDMSLEAETLTWFQASEVAERGFCGRCGSNLFWRRFGNEHVSIFAGTVDGKTGLRMETQIHADSKGDYYDLPECTIVDQRSLK
;
A
#
# COMPACT_ATOMS: atom_id res chain seq x y z
N MET A 1 -16.22 8.98 -10.54
CA MET A 1 -15.41 10.09 -10.00
C MET A 1 -14.31 9.52 -9.15
N ASP A 2 -13.10 9.93 -9.46
CA ASP A 2 -11.93 9.38 -8.82
C ASP A 2 -11.54 10.19 -7.59
N HIS A 3 -12.42 10.15 -6.59
CA HIS A 3 -12.15 10.78 -5.31
C HIS A 3 -12.24 9.74 -4.21
N HIS A 4 -11.17 9.62 -3.45
CA HIS A 4 -11.09 8.67 -2.35
C HIS A 4 -10.51 9.36 -1.11
N THR A 5 -10.95 8.92 0.04
CA THR A 5 -10.34 9.34 1.30
C THR A 5 -9.90 8.10 2.06
N GLY A 6 -9.02 8.28 3.01
CA GLY A 6 -8.60 7.20 3.88
C GLY A 6 -7.89 7.74 5.10
N SER A 7 -7.56 6.85 6.02
CA SER A 7 -6.89 7.24 7.25
C SER A 7 -6.27 6.04 7.95
N CYS A 8 -5.41 6.35 8.93
CA CYS A 8 -5.00 5.36 9.91
C CYS A 8 -6.14 5.14 10.92
N LEU A 9 -5.99 4.15 11.78
CA LEU A 9 -7.04 3.80 12.73
C LEU A 9 -7.38 4.96 13.68
N CYS A 10 -6.39 5.68 14.17
CA CYS A 10 -6.63 6.76 15.15
C CYS A 10 -6.97 8.11 14.52
N GLY A 11 -6.83 8.23 13.20
CA GLY A 11 -7.14 9.48 12.50
C GLY A 11 -6.01 10.50 12.49
N GLY A 12 -4.86 10.20 13.07
CA GLY A 12 -3.71 11.11 13.05
C GLY A 12 -3.07 11.26 11.68
N VAL A 13 -3.36 10.34 10.77
CA VAL A 13 -2.98 10.42 9.36
C VAL A 13 -4.27 10.31 8.55
N LYS A 14 -4.53 11.30 7.72
CA LYS A 14 -5.68 11.29 6.81
C LYS A 14 -5.20 11.70 5.44
N TYR A 15 -5.83 11.16 4.42
CA TYR A 15 -5.46 11.52 3.05
C TYR A 15 -6.69 11.61 2.17
N ARG A 16 -6.53 12.37 1.10
CA ARG A 16 -7.52 12.51 0.04
C ARG A 16 -6.81 12.32 -1.29
N ILE A 17 -7.41 11.55 -2.17
CA ILE A 17 -6.86 11.29 -3.49
C ILE A 17 -7.85 11.78 -4.52
N SER A 18 -7.36 12.63 -5.43
CA SER A 18 -8.15 13.17 -6.55
C SER A 18 -7.50 12.70 -7.84
N GLY A 19 -7.83 11.48 -8.24
CA GLY A 19 -7.24 10.86 -9.43
C GLY A 19 -7.45 9.36 -9.40
N PRO A 20 -7.01 8.67 -10.45
CA PRO A 20 -7.23 7.23 -10.56
C PRO A 20 -6.37 6.44 -9.59
N LEU A 21 -6.92 5.31 -9.14
CA LEU A 21 -6.21 4.33 -8.34
C LEU A 21 -5.96 3.08 -9.18
N ARG A 22 -4.78 2.52 -9.06
CA ARG A 22 -4.41 1.27 -9.72
C ARG A 22 -5.20 0.11 -9.10
N PRO A 23 -5.56 -0.94 -9.87
CA PRO A 23 -6.07 -2.16 -9.26
C PRO A 23 -5.15 -2.67 -8.15
N VAL A 24 -5.73 -3.34 -7.17
CA VAL A 24 -4.98 -3.79 -6.00
C VAL A 24 -4.01 -4.89 -6.38
N VAL A 25 -2.80 -4.83 -5.83
CA VAL A 25 -1.76 -5.84 -5.99
C VAL A 25 -1.46 -6.43 -4.62
N ALA A 26 -1.43 -7.76 -4.53
CA ALA A 26 -1.00 -8.44 -3.31
C ALA A 26 0.51 -8.70 -3.38
N CYS A 27 1.23 -8.30 -2.35
CA CYS A 27 2.67 -8.52 -2.25
C CYS A 27 2.99 -9.47 -1.11
N HIS A 28 3.59 -10.60 -1.44
CA HIS A 28 3.90 -11.66 -0.48
C HIS A 28 5.35 -11.64 0.00
N CYS A 29 6.09 -10.57 -0.26
CA CYS A 29 7.51 -10.55 0.10
C CYS A 29 7.71 -10.58 1.61
N THR A 30 8.90 -10.97 2.02
CA THR A 30 9.26 -11.05 3.43
C THR A 30 9.05 -9.73 4.17
N GLN A 31 9.40 -8.62 3.53
CA GLN A 31 9.24 -7.31 4.14
C GLN A 31 7.77 -6.98 4.37
N CYS A 32 6.92 -7.26 3.38
CA CYS A 32 5.47 -7.03 3.53
C CYS A 32 4.88 -7.88 4.64
N ARG A 33 5.29 -9.15 4.72
CA ARG A 33 4.81 -10.04 5.78
C ARG A 33 5.25 -9.57 7.16
N LYS A 34 6.49 -9.15 7.28
CA LYS A 34 7.02 -8.72 8.58
C LYS A 34 6.36 -7.44 9.07
N THR A 35 6.08 -6.52 8.15
CA THR A 35 5.52 -5.21 8.53
C THR A 35 4.03 -5.26 8.81
N SER A 36 3.30 -6.21 8.23
CA SER A 36 1.84 -6.26 8.34
C SER A 36 1.30 -7.50 9.04
N GLY A 37 2.10 -8.55 9.14
CA GLY A 37 1.64 -9.83 9.70
C GLY A 37 0.99 -10.74 8.67
N HIS A 38 0.89 -10.32 7.43
CA HIS A 38 0.30 -11.09 6.32
C HIS A 38 0.84 -10.50 5.03
N TYR A 39 0.33 -10.96 3.87
CA TYR A 39 0.67 -10.24 2.64
C TYR A 39 0.02 -8.85 2.67
N VAL A 40 0.59 -7.94 1.89
CA VAL A 40 0.05 -6.58 1.78
C VAL A 40 -0.77 -6.47 0.50
N ALA A 41 -1.95 -5.89 0.61
CA ALA A 41 -2.80 -5.54 -0.53
C ALA A 41 -2.72 -4.02 -0.71
N ALA A 42 -2.18 -3.57 -1.84
CA ALA A 42 -1.95 -2.14 -2.06
C ALA A 42 -2.48 -1.68 -3.40
N THR A 43 -3.06 -0.48 -3.41
CA THR A 43 -3.32 0.27 -4.61
C THR A 43 -2.21 1.31 -4.78
N GLN A 44 -2.32 2.16 -5.78
CA GLN A 44 -1.28 3.16 -6.06
C GLN A 44 -1.90 4.34 -6.77
N CYS A 45 -1.42 5.53 -6.46
CA CYS A 45 -1.78 6.75 -7.17
C CYS A 45 -0.53 7.55 -7.49
N GLU A 46 -0.68 8.59 -8.30
CA GLU A 46 0.39 9.56 -8.47
C GLU A 46 0.47 10.42 -7.20
N ALA A 47 1.68 10.70 -6.75
CA ALA A 47 1.87 11.47 -5.53
C ALA A 47 1.23 12.85 -5.61
N LYS A 48 1.21 13.46 -6.81
CA LYS A 48 0.60 14.78 -7.00
C LYS A 48 -0.92 14.78 -6.75
N ASP A 49 -1.55 13.61 -6.82
CA ASP A 49 -3.00 13.49 -6.64
C ASP A 49 -3.40 13.32 -5.17
N MET A 50 -2.44 13.18 -4.28
CA MET A 50 -2.70 12.94 -2.86
C MET A 50 -2.46 14.18 -2.01
N SER A 51 -3.45 14.49 -1.16
CA SER A 51 -3.31 15.50 -0.11
C SER A 51 -3.27 14.77 1.23
N LEU A 52 -2.33 15.15 2.08
CA LEU A 52 -2.11 14.51 3.38
C LEU A 52 -2.36 15.48 4.53
N GLU A 53 -3.03 15.00 5.57
CA GLU A 53 -2.99 15.57 6.90
C GLU A 53 -2.23 14.53 7.74
N ALA A 54 -0.97 14.81 8.01
CA ALA A 54 0.00 13.79 8.39
C ALA A 54 0.63 14.04 9.75
N GLU A 55 -0.17 14.45 10.72
CA GLU A 55 0.31 14.80 12.06
C GLU A 55 1.16 13.70 12.69
N THR A 56 0.75 12.44 12.53
CA THR A 56 1.43 11.31 13.18
C THR A 56 2.14 10.40 12.19
N LEU A 57 2.21 10.80 10.90
CA LEU A 57 2.87 9.98 9.89
C LEU A 57 4.36 9.89 10.16
N THR A 58 4.85 8.67 10.18
CA THR A 58 6.27 8.37 10.38
C THR A 58 6.76 7.54 9.21
N TRP A 59 7.94 7.84 8.71
CA TRP A 59 8.54 7.11 7.60
C TRP A 59 9.71 6.28 8.11
N PHE A 60 9.71 5.01 7.72
CA PHE A 60 10.80 4.09 7.99
C PHE A 60 11.48 3.75 6.67
N GLN A 61 12.79 4.03 6.57
CA GLN A 61 13.54 3.64 5.38
C GLN A 61 13.70 2.13 5.38
N ALA A 62 12.93 1.46 4.53
CA ALA A 62 12.82 0.01 4.53
C ALA A 62 13.92 -0.67 3.70
N SER A 63 14.54 0.08 2.79
CA SER A 63 15.63 -0.39 1.95
C SER A 63 16.40 0.82 1.45
N GLU A 64 17.44 0.58 0.64
CA GLU A 64 18.20 1.67 0.05
C GLU A 64 17.35 2.52 -0.93
N VAL A 65 16.27 1.94 -1.44
CA VAL A 65 15.50 2.58 -2.51
C VAL A 65 14.07 2.97 -2.13
N ALA A 66 13.61 2.58 -0.95
CA ALA A 66 12.20 2.78 -0.60
C ALA A 66 11.99 3.01 0.89
N GLU A 67 10.86 3.63 1.21
CA GLU A 67 10.44 3.84 2.58
C GLU A 67 8.96 3.49 2.76
N ARG A 68 8.60 3.18 4.01
CA ARG A 68 7.24 2.82 4.41
C ARG A 68 6.68 3.86 5.35
N GLY A 69 5.44 4.29 5.10
CA GLY A 69 4.77 5.27 5.94
C GLY A 69 3.75 4.59 6.84
N PHE A 70 3.79 4.93 8.10
CA PHE A 70 2.87 4.38 9.09
C PHE A 70 2.53 5.44 10.13
N CYS A 71 1.45 5.20 10.87
CA CYS A 71 1.09 6.10 11.95
C CYS A 71 1.95 5.78 13.18
N GLY A 72 2.72 6.75 13.65
CA GLY A 72 3.56 6.55 14.84
C GLY A 72 2.76 6.44 16.13
N ARG A 73 1.47 6.77 16.10
CA ARG A 73 0.61 6.70 17.28
C ARG A 73 -0.19 5.41 17.36
N CYS A 74 -0.81 4.96 16.26
CA CYS A 74 -1.64 3.75 16.30
C CYS A 74 -1.02 2.57 15.57
N GLY A 75 0.07 2.77 14.84
CA GLY A 75 0.79 1.69 14.16
C GLY A 75 0.22 1.27 12.82
N SER A 76 -0.84 1.90 12.33
CA SER A 76 -1.42 1.55 11.03
C SER A 76 -0.39 1.71 9.92
N ASN A 77 -0.25 0.68 9.08
CA ASN A 77 0.57 0.77 7.88
C ASN A 77 -0.26 1.43 6.78
N LEU A 78 0.30 2.46 6.13
CA LEU A 78 -0.45 3.25 5.18
C LEU A 78 0.17 3.28 3.79
N PHE A 79 1.50 3.50 3.71
CA PHE A 79 2.13 3.82 2.45
C PHE A 79 3.44 3.10 2.23
N TRP A 80 3.77 2.94 0.96
CA TRP A 80 5.11 2.56 0.51
C TRP A 80 5.45 3.43 -0.69
N ARG A 81 6.67 3.94 -0.75
CA ARG A 81 7.11 4.70 -1.93
C ARG A 81 8.58 4.46 -2.20
N ARG A 82 8.90 4.45 -3.49
CA ARG A 82 10.28 4.38 -3.94
C ARG A 82 10.82 5.78 -4.07
N PHE A 83 12.03 6.00 -3.57
CA PHE A 83 12.67 7.32 -3.68
C PHE A 83 12.79 7.71 -5.15
N GLY A 84 12.45 8.95 -5.48
CA GLY A 84 12.52 9.47 -6.84
C GLY A 84 11.38 9.04 -7.75
N ASN A 85 10.44 8.24 -7.27
CA ASN A 85 9.28 7.82 -8.04
C ASN A 85 8.14 8.82 -7.84
N GLU A 86 7.31 8.97 -8.86
CA GLU A 86 6.16 9.87 -8.83
C GLU A 86 4.91 9.21 -8.24
N HIS A 87 5.00 7.93 -7.89
CA HIS A 87 3.86 7.17 -7.37
C HIS A 87 4.03 6.86 -5.89
N VAL A 88 2.89 6.69 -5.23
CA VAL A 88 2.86 6.20 -3.85
C VAL A 88 1.88 5.04 -3.78
N SER A 89 2.30 3.96 -3.15
CA SER A 89 1.44 2.80 -2.89
C SER A 89 0.70 3.04 -1.58
N ILE A 90 -0.57 2.68 -1.58
CA ILE A 90 -1.46 2.89 -0.44
C ILE A 90 -2.00 1.54 -0.04
N PHE A 91 -1.89 1.18 1.23
CA PHE A 91 -2.43 -0.07 1.73
C PHE A 91 -3.95 0.00 1.61
N ALA A 92 -4.52 -0.90 0.79
CA ALA A 92 -5.90 -0.79 0.33
C ALA A 92 -6.92 -0.75 1.47
N GLY A 93 -6.64 -1.43 2.56
CA GLY A 93 -7.54 -1.45 3.72
C GLY A 93 -7.68 -0.12 4.43
N THR A 94 -6.82 0.85 4.16
CA THR A 94 -6.92 2.18 4.77
C THR A 94 -7.83 3.13 3.99
N VAL A 95 -8.26 2.73 2.80
CA VAL A 95 -9.19 3.52 1.97
C VAL A 95 -10.59 3.38 2.53
N ASP A 96 -11.29 4.50 2.70
CA ASP A 96 -12.62 4.52 3.30
C ASP A 96 -13.69 3.95 2.36
N GLY A 97 -14.70 3.31 2.96
CA GLY A 97 -15.90 2.87 2.25
C GLY A 97 -15.64 1.82 1.18
N LYS A 98 -16.48 1.83 0.16
CA LYS A 98 -16.32 0.93 -0.98
C LYS A 98 -15.32 1.53 -1.95
N THR A 99 -14.23 0.84 -2.18
CA THR A 99 -13.16 1.35 -3.03
C THR A 99 -13.48 1.25 -4.52
N GLY A 100 -14.30 0.29 -4.92
CA GLY A 100 -14.53 -0.01 -6.32
C GLY A 100 -13.36 -0.76 -6.97
N LEU A 101 -12.34 -1.12 -6.20
CA LEU A 101 -11.14 -1.77 -6.70
C LEU A 101 -11.24 -3.30 -6.59
N ARG A 102 -10.41 -3.98 -7.34
CA ARG A 102 -10.29 -5.43 -7.28
C ARG A 102 -8.81 -5.80 -7.15
N MET A 103 -8.53 -6.88 -6.45
CA MET A 103 -7.18 -7.42 -6.39
C MET A 103 -6.97 -8.28 -7.63
N GLU A 104 -6.22 -7.76 -8.60
CA GLU A 104 -6.08 -8.37 -9.91
C GLU A 104 -4.77 -9.09 -10.12
N THR A 105 -3.72 -8.70 -9.41
CA THR A 105 -2.40 -9.30 -9.57
C THR A 105 -1.75 -9.51 -8.24
N GLN A 106 -0.71 -10.35 -8.25
CA GLN A 106 0.10 -10.57 -7.06
C GLN A 106 1.56 -10.73 -7.44
N ILE A 107 2.45 -10.32 -6.56
CA ILE A 107 3.89 -10.33 -6.76
C ILE A 107 4.58 -11.01 -5.59
N HIS A 108 5.84 -11.43 -5.81
CA HIS A 108 6.65 -12.14 -4.80
C HIS A 108 5.94 -13.40 -4.27
N ALA A 109 5.24 -14.10 -5.16
CA ALA A 109 4.45 -15.26 -4.77
C ALA A 109 5.29 -16.38 -4.15
N ASP A 110 6.55 -16.51 -4.56
CA ASP A 110 7.47 -17.52 -4.05
C ASP A 110 7.93 -17.23 -2.62
N SER A 111 7.68 -16.03 -2.11
CA SER A 111 8.04 -15.66 -0.74
C SER A 111 6.85 -15.70 0.21
N LYS A 112 5.71 -16.23 -0.22
CA LYS A 112 4.51 -16.25 0.61
C LYS A 112 4.71 -17.04 1.90
N GLY A 113 3.90 -16.72 2.90
CA GLY A 113 3.86 -17.52 4.12
C GLY A 113 3.32 -18.93 3.85
N ASP A 114 3.70 -19.89 4.70
CA ASP A 114 3.27 -21.28 4.51
C ASP A 114 1.90 -21.58 5.11
N TYR A 115 1.27 -20.58 5.71
CA TYR A 115 0.02 -20.73 6.43
C TYR A 115 -1.22 -20.36 5.61
N TYR A 116 -1.04 -20.03 4.32
CA TYR A 116 -2.15 -19.67 3.44
C TYR A 116 -1.85 -20.04 1.99
N ASP A 117 -2.92 -20.18 1.22
CA ASP A 117 -2.80 -20.40 -0.23
C ASP A 117 -2.83 -19.08 -0.95
N LEU A 118 -2.19 -19.03 -2.13
CA LEU A 118 -2.20 -17.81 -2.95
C LEU A 118 -3.63 -17.43 -3.34
N PRO A 119 -3.99 -16.13 -3.28
CA PRO A 119 -5.26 -15.68 -3.84
C PRO A 119 -5.38 -16.03 -5.32
N GLU A 120 -6.62 -16.15 -5.80
CA GLU A 120 -6.89 -16.40 -7.21
C GLU A 120 -6.75 -15.09 -7.99
N CYS A 121 -5.53 -14.77 -8.40
CA CYS A 121 -5.27 -13.63 -9.27
C CYS A 121 -3.96 -13.87 -10.00
N THR A 122 -3.69 -13.05 -11.01
CA THR A 122 -2.53 -13.23 -11.87
C THR A 122 -1.22 -13.03 -11.12
N ILE A 123 -0.32 -14.01 -11.23
CA ILE A 123 1.03 -13.89 -10.68
C ILE A 123 1.88 -13.12 -11.67
N VAL A 124 2.53 -12.05 -11.21
CA VAL A 124 3.34 -11.17 -12.06
C VAL A 124 4.76 -11.16 -11.54
N ASP A 125 5.73 -11.12 -12.47
CA ASP A 125 7.12 -10.92 -12.10
C ASP A 125 7.24 -9.52 -11.49
N GLN A 126 7.76 -9.46 -10.28
CA GLN A 126 7.89 -8.21 -9.54
C GLN A 126 8.63 -7.12 -10.30
N ARG A 127 9.56 -7.52 -11.20
CA ARG A 127 10.35 -6.56 -11.98
C ARG A 127 9.50 -5.78 -12.97
N SER A 128 8.38 -6.30 -13.39
CA SER A 128 7.51 -5.61 -14.33
C SER A 128 6.65 -4.54 -13.66
N LEU A 129 6.61 -4.48 -12.33
CA LEU A 129 5.83 -3.51 -11.57
C LEU A 129 6.67 -2.42 -10.92
N LYS A 130 7.96 -2.41 -11.17
CA LYS A 130 8.86 -1.41 -10.57
C LYS A 130 9.16 -0.23 -11.51
#